data_0886518daee028ee93361928c581e6b4
#
_entry.id   0886518daee028ee93361928c581e6b4
#
_cell.length_a   1.000
_cell.length_b   1.000
_cell.length_c   1.000
_cell.angle_alpha   90.00
_cell.angle_beta   90.00
_cell.angle_gamma   90.00
#
_symmetry.space_group_name_H-M   'P 1'
#
loop_
_entity.id
_entity.type
_entity.pdbx_description
1 polymer ?
#
loop_
_entity_poly.entity_id
_entity_poly.type
_entity_poly.pdbx_seq_one_letter_code
_entity_poly.pdbx_strand_id
1 'polypeptide(L)'
;DIIVCREPGGTPISEAVRNVILNKEFTEMGHMTELLLYAAARAQLIEEVIRPALEDGKIVICDRFVESSAVYQGIARGMGIDLVYKVNQFAIGDTMPDLTIMIDLDAEAGISRKKKQAELDRMESETIDFHKKVVEGYRQLASLHPDRIYTVDGSLTIEEIHQKIVSQVNKKFHGKG
;
A
#
# COMPACT_ATOMS: atom_id res chain seq x y z
N ASP A 1 -4.57 1.95 -22.20
CA ASP A 1 -3.77 3.00 -21.55
C ASP A 1 -3.60 2.67 -20.06
N ILE A 2 -2.43 3.03 -19.48
CA ILE A 2 -2.07 2.73 -18.09
C ILE A 2 -1.71 4.03 -17.38
N ILE A 3 -2.23 4.21 -16.17
CA ILE A 3 -1.83 5.25 -15.22
C ILE A 3 -1.07 4.59 -14.07
N VAL A 4 0.06 5.17 -13.69
CA VAL A 4 0.85 4.74 -12.53
C VAL A 4 0.81 5.83 -11.48
N CYS A 5 0.45 5.47 -10.26
CA CYS A 5 0.43 6.37 -9.11
C CYS A 5 1.00 5.69 -7.86
N ARG A 6 1.12 6.43 -6.77
CA ARG A 6 1.60 5.91 -5.48
C ARG A 6 0.93 6.60 -4.29
N GLU A 7 0.87 5.92 -3.16
CA GLU A 7 0.39 6.46 -1.89
C GLU A 7 1.46 6.45 -0.79
N PRO A 8 1.38 7.41 0.13
CA PRO A 8 0.63 8.67 0.03
C PRO A 8 1.30 9.59 -1.00
N GLY A 9 0.50 10.38 -1.76
CA GLY A 9 1.02 11.30 -2.78
C GLY A 9 0.28 11.18 -4.12
N GLY A 10 0.92 11.64 -5.18
CA GLY A 10 0.40 11.55 -6.56
C GLY A 10 -0.43 12.74 -7.02
N THR A 11 -0.79 13.67 -6.13
CA THR A 11 -1.41 14.97 -6.43
C THR A 11 -0.76 16.06 -5.58
N PRO A 12 -0.83 17.35 -5.94
CA PRO A 12 -0.24 18.42 -5.13
C PRO A 12 -0.69 18.42 -3.66
N ILE A 13 -1.99 18.21 -3.42
CA ILE A 13 -2.54 18.14 -2.07
C ILE A 13 -2.06 16.87 -1.34
N SER A 14 -2.11 15.72 -2.00
CA SER A 14 -1.64 14.47 -1.41
C SER A 14 -0.14 14.49 -1.09
N GLU A 15 0.68 15.18 -1.92
CA GLU A 15 2.11 15.39 -1.62
C GLU A 15 2.33 16.29 -0.40
N ALA A 16 1.52 17.35 -0.24
CA ALA A 16 1.58 18.17 0.96
C ALA A 16 1.24 17.36 2.22
N VAL A 17 0.20 16.53 2.17
CA VAL A 17 -0.16 15.61 3.25
C VAL A 17 0.94 14.58 3.50
N ARG A 18 1.55 14.01 2.44
CA ARG A 18 2.70 13.10 2.54
C ARG A 18 3.86 13.72 3.30
N ASN A 19 4.18 14.98 3.02
CA ASN A 19 5.26 15.69 3.70
C ASN A 19 5.00 15.78 5.20
N VAL A 20 3.75 15.94 5.64
CA VAL A 20 3.39 15.89 7.06
C VAL A 20 3.54 14.47 7.61
N ILE A 21 3.00 13.45 6.93
CA ILE A 21 3.02 12.06 7.40
C ILE A 21 4.45 11.55 7.62
N LEU A 22 5.35 11.84 6.67
CA LEU A 22 6.70 11.25 6.63
C LEU A 22 7.77 12.09 7.32
N ASN A 23 7.43 13.29 7.82
CA ASN A 23 8.36 14.16 8.50
C ASN A 23 8.82 13.55 9.83
N LYS A 24 10.14 13.36 9.97
CA LYS A 24 10.78 12.79 11.16
C LYS A 24 10.65 13.66 12.41
N GLU A 25 10.42 14.96 12.24
CA GLU A 25 10.25 15.90 13.35
C GLU A 25 8.91 15.70 14.09
N PHE A 26 7.91 15.08 13.44
CA PHE A 26 6.58 14.87 14.03
C PHE A 26 6.49 13.52 14.76
N THR A 27 7.35 13.36 15.77
CA THR A 27 7.44 12.12 16.57
C THR A 27 6.22 11.89 17.44
N GLU A 28 5.52 12.97 17.83
CA GLU A 28 4.30 12.96 18.66
C GLU A 28 3.01 12.71 17.88
N MET A 29 3.08 12.43 16.56
CA MET A 29 1.90 12.20 15.75
C MET A 29 1.09 11.02 16.30
N GLY A 30 -0.14 11.29 16.72
CA GLY A 30 -1.06 10.27 17.21
C GLY A 30 -1.48 9.28 16.13
N HIS A 31 -1.71 8.02 16.48
CA HIS A 31 -2.05 6.96 15.51
C HIS A 31 -3.34 7.26 14.71
N MET A 32 -4.35 7.88 15.35
CA MET A 32 -5.57 8.28 14.66
C MET A 32 -5.30 9.40 13.65
N THR A 33 -4.46 10.39 14.01
CA THR A 33 -4.03 11.45 13.10
C THR A 33 -3.31 10.88 11.89
N GLU A 34 -2.37 9.93 12.12
CA GLU A 34 -1.66 9.22 11.07
C GLU A 34 -2.65 8.53 10.11
N LEU A 35 -3.60 7.75 10.62
CA LEU A 35 -4.63 7.06 9.83
C LEU A 35 -5.47 8.03 9.00
N LEU A 36 -5.94 9.13 9.61
CA LEU A 36 -6.78 10.12 8.94
C LEU A 36 -6.01 10.88 7.84
N LEU A 37 -4.74 11.16 8.05
CA LEU A 37 -3.88 11.80 7.04
C LEU A 37 -3.67 10.86 5.83
N TYR A 38 -3.42 9.55 6.06
CA TYR A 38 -3.35 8.58 4.97
C TYR A 38 -4.69 8.51 4.21
N ALA A 39 -5.81 8.48 4.92
CA ALA A 39 -7.13 8.45 4.29
C ALA A 39 -7.42 9.74 3.50
N ALA A 40 -7.03 10.91 4.01
CA ALA A 40 -7.20 12.19 3.30
C ALA A 40 -6.37 12.26 2.01
N ALA A 41 -5.08 11.85 2.06
CA ALA A 41 -4.24 11.78 0.87
C ALA A 41 -4.82 10.81 -0.19
N ARG A 42 -5.34 9.67 0.26
CA ARG A 42 -6.00 8.68 -0.59
C ARG A 42 -7.27 9.21 -1.24
N ALA A 43 -8.14 9.86 -0.48
CA ALA A 43 -9.37 10.45 -1.00
C ALA A 43 -9.07 11.43 -2.14
N GLN A 44 -8.08 12.31 -1.97
CA GLN A 44 -7.67 13.27 -2.99
C GLN A 44 -7.11 12.57 -4.24
N LEU A 45 -6.25 11.55 -4.08
CA LEU A 45 -5.71 10.79 -5.19
C LEU A 45 -6.81 10.06 -5.98
N ILE A 46 -7.78 9.50 -5.29
CA ILE A 46 -8.91 8.80 -5.93
C ILE A 46 -9.76 9.77 -6.73
N GLU A 47 -10.13 10.90 -6.17
CA GLU A 47 -11.00 11.88 -6.84
C GLU A 47 -10.33 12.53 -8.03
N GLU A 48 -9.04 12.87 -7.91
CA GLU A 48 -8.32 13.64 -8.92
C GLU A 48 -7.70 12.77 -10.03
N VAL A 49 -7.32 11.52 -9.71
CA VAL A 49 -6.53 10.68 -10.64
C VAL A 49 -7.17 9.33 -10.90
N ILE A 50 -7.47 8.55 -9.82
CA ILE A 50 -7.82 7.13 -10.01
C ILE A 50 -9.21 7.00 -10.64
N ARG A 51 -10.22 7.65 -10.07
CA ARG A 51 -11.60 7.55 -10.57
C ARG A 51 -11.74 8.05 -12.00
N PRO A 52 -11.24 9.24 -12.39
CA PRO A 52 -11.28 9.68 -13.77
C PRO A 52 -10.58 8.72 -14.74
N ALA A 53 -9.44 8.15 -14.33
CA ALA A 53 -8.75 7.16 -15.15
C ALA A 53 -9.55 5.87 -15.36
N LEU A 54 -10.21 5.37 -14.32
CA LEU A 54 -11.08 4.18 -14.41
C LEU A 54 -12.33 4.46 -15.26
N GLU A 55 -12.93 5.64 -15.13
CA GLU A 55 -14.07 6.08 -15.95
C GLU A 55 -13.69 6.20 -17.43
N ASP A 56 -12.46 6.59 -17.73
CA ASP A 56 -11.88 6.58 -19.10
C ASP A 56 -11.49 5.17 -19.60
N GLY A 57 -11.76 4.11 -18.81
CA GLY A 57 -11.42 2.72 -19.15
C GLY A 57 -9.95 2.39 -19.10
N LYS A 58 -9.14 3.17 -18.38
CA LYS A 58 -7.70 2.94 -18.20
C LYS A 58 -7.43 1.93 -17.09
N ILE A 59 -6.27 1.29 -17.16
CA ILE A 59 -5.72 0.47 -16.06
C ILE A 59 -4.96 1.37 -15.11
N VAL A 60 -5.22 1.27 -13.81
CA VAL A 60 -4.49 2.00 -12.78
C VAL A 60 -3.59 1.04 -12.01
N ILE A 61 -2.30 1.35 -11.94
CA ILE A 61 -1.31 0.67 -11.09
C ILE A 61 -0.94 1.63 -9.97
N CYS A 62 -1.24 1.24 -8.73
CA CYS A 62 -0.95 2.06 -7.56
C CYS A 62 0.08 1.37 -6.65
N ASP A 63 1.21 2.03 -6.41
CA ASP A 63 2.17 1.59 -5.38
C ASP A 63 1.63 1.94 -4.00
N ARG A 64 1.22 0.93 -3.25
CA ARG A 64 0.47 0.97 -2.00
C ARG A 64 -0.97 1.47 -2.18
N PHE A 65 -1.87 0.94 -1.34
CA PHE A 65 -3.26 1.36 -1.25
C PHE A 65 -3.81 1.05 0.15
N VAL A 66 -5.12 0.83 0.29
CA VAL A 66 -5.80 0.61 1.58
C VAL A 66 -5.23 -0.54 2.40
N GLU A 67 -4.71 -1.60 1.77
CA GLU A 67 -4.04 -2.71 2.44
C GLU A 67 -2.84 -2.25 3.27
N SER A 68 -2.09 -1.26 2.77
CA SER A 68 -0.99 -0.69 3.55
C SER A 68 -1.51 -0.06 4.85
N SER A 69 -2.62 0.67 4.83
CA SER A 69 -3.22 1.23 6.04
C SER A 69 -3.75 0.14 6.97
N ALA A 70 -4.39 -0.92 6.43
CA ALA A 70 -4.88 -2.05 7.22
C ALA A 70 -3.74 -2.73 7.99
N VAL A 71 -2.58 -2.87 7.36
CA VAL A 71 -1.39 -3.47 7.98
C VAL A 71 -0.67 -2.51 8.92
N TYR A 72 -0.32 -1.33 8.47
CA TYR A 72 0.49 -0.39 9.25
C TYR A 72 -0.30 0.18 10.43
N GLN A 73 -1.47 0.77 10.19
CA GLN A 73 -2.29 1.37 11.24
C GLN A 73 -3.14 0.31 11.96
N GLY A 74 -3.74 -0.62 11.21
CA GLY A 74 -4.63 -1.62 11.78
C GLY A 74 -3.89 -2.64 12.63
N ILE A 75 -2.87 -3.30 12.10
CA ILE A 75 -2.16 -4.40 12.77
C ILE A 75 -0.97 -3.86 13.55
N ALA A 76 -0.01 -3.20 12.90
CA ALA A 76 1.26 -2.84 13.54
C ALA A 76 1.08 -1.75 14.61
N ARG A 77 0.22 -0.74 14.41
CA ARG A 77 -0.20 0.24 15.44
C ARG A 77 -1.25 -0.31 16.41
N GLY A 78 -1.89 -1.45 16.11
CA GLY A 78 -2.88 -2.08 16.99
C GLY A 78 -4.26 -1.40 17.01
N MET A 79 -4.59 -0.60 15.99
CA MET A 79 -5.90 0.09 15.93
C MET A 79 -7.06 -0.85 15.53
N GLY A 80 -6.74 -2.02 14.97
CA GLY A 80 -7.72 -2.96 14.43
C GLY A 80 -8.05 -2.72 12.96
N ILE A 81 -8.09 -3.82 12.19
CA ILE A 81 -8.34 -3.80 10.74
C ILE A 81 -9.72 -3.21 10.42
N ASP A 82 -10.75 -3.58 11.18
CA ASP A 82 -12.12 -3.14 10.97
C ASP A 82 -12.27 -1.61 11.07
N LEU A 83 -11.61 -0.99 12.06
CA LEU A 83 -11.62 0.46 12.20
C LEU A 83 -10.95 1.13 10.98
N VAL A 84 -9.81 0.58 10.55
CA VAL A 84 -9.09 1.13 9.41
C VAL A 84 -9.92 1.04 8.13
N TYR A 85 -10.58 -0.09 7.87
CA TYR A 85 -11.46 -0.20 6.70
C TYR A 85 -12.67 0.73 6.80
N LYS A 86 -13.30 0.88 7.97
CA LYS A 86 -14.40 1.83 8.17
C LYS A 86 -13.98 3.28 7.86
N VAL A 87 -12.83 3.71 8.35
CA VAL A 87 -12.30 5.05 8.05
C VAL A 87 -12.01 5.20 6.57
N ASN A 88 -11.38 4.20 5.97
CA ASN A 88 -11.03 4.26 4.55
C ASN A 88 -12.22 4.13 3.62
N GLN A 89 -13.34 3.54 4.04
CA GLN A 89 -14.54 3.43 3.21
C GLN A 89 -15.03 4.81 2.72
N PHE A 90 -14.90 5.85 3.54
CA PHE A 90 -15.23 7.22 3.13
C PHE A 90 -14.26 7.76 2.07
N ALA A 91 -12.99 7.35 2.12
CA ALA A 91 -11.97 7.80 1.18
C ALA A 91 -12.04 7.04 -0.14
N ILE A 92 -12.28 5.72 -0.11
CA ILE A 92 -12.22 4.87 -1.31
C ILE A 92 -13.56 4.70 -2.01
N GLY A 93 -14.69 4.83 -1.29
CA GLY A 93 -16.01 4.47 -1.84
C GLY A 93 -15.99 3.03 -2.37
N ASP A 94 -16.36 2.87 -3.64
CA ASP A 94 -16.36 1.59 -4.33
C ASP A 94 -15.02 1.26 -5.04
N THR A 95 -14.00 2.13 -4.87
CA THR A 95 -12.70 2.00 -5.54
C THR A 95 -11.79 1.02 -4.79
N MET A 96 -12.06 -0.28 -4.90
CA MET A 96 -11.19 -1.33 -4.37
C MET A 96 -10.35 -1.94 -5.49
N PRO A 97 -9.09 -2.33 -5.23
CA PRO A 97 -8.26 -3.00 -6.23
C PRO A 97 -8.86 -4.35 -6.66
N ASP A 98 -8.87 -4.63 -7.95
CA ASP A 98 -9.23 -5.94 -8.50
C ASP A 98 -8.17 -7.00 -8.20
N LEU A 99 -6.90 -6.56 -8.11
CA LEU A 99 -5.75 -7.40 -7.81
C LEU A 99 -4.73 -6.61 -7.01
N THR A 100 -4.26 -7.19 -5.91
CA THR A 100 -3.13 -6.69 -5.13
C THR A 100 -1.97 -7.67 -5.26
N ILE A 101 -0.80 -7.18 -5.65
CA ILE A 101 0.44 -7.95 -5.65
C ILE A 101 1.19 -7.64 -4.37
N MET A 102 1.46 -8.66 -3.56
CA MET A 102 2.28 -8.58 -2.37
C MET A 102 3.63 -9.24 -2.63
N ILE A 103 4.71 -8.47 -2.54
CA ILE A 103 6.07 -9.00 -2.61
C ILE A 103 6.51 -9.29 -1.17
N ASP A 104 6.50 -10.57 -0.80
CA ASP A 104 6.83 -11.02 0.56
C ASP A 104 8.35 -11.08 0.75
N LEU A 105 8.83 -10.33 1.73
CA LEU A 105 10.23 -10.29 2.11
C LEU A 105 10.34 -10.10 3.62
N ASP A 106 11.29 -10.77 4.25
CA ASP A 106 11.54 -10.61 5.68
C ASP A 106 11.93 -9.16 6.05
N ALA A 107 11.50 -8.72 7.23
CA ALA A 107 11.66 -7.34 7.69
C ALA A 107 13.12 -6.86 7.67
N GLU A 108 14.05 -7.69 8.15
CA GLU A 108 15.47 -7.38 8.17
C GLU A 108 16.05 -7.18 6.76
N ALA A 109 15.66 -8.05 5.82
CA ALA A 109 16.09 -7.96 4.43
C ALA A 109 15.52 -6.69 3.76
N GLY A 110 14.24 -6.38 3.99
CA GLY A 110 13.58 -5.19 3.46
C GLY A 110 14.22 -3.89 3.95
N ILE A 111 14.43 -3.76 5.27
CA ILE A 111 15.09 -2.58 5.87
C ILE A 111 16.53 -2.45 5.37
N SER A 112 17.28 -3.57 5.29
CA SER A 112 18.65 -3.55 4.80
C SER A 112 18.74 -3.05 3.35
N ARG A 113 17.82 -3.48 2.48
CA ARG A 113 17.73 -2.98 1.09
C ARG A 113 17.45 -1.48 1.06
N LYS A 114 16.50 -1.01 1.87
CA LYS A 114 16.08 0.40 1.91
C LYS A 114 17.21 1.30 2.39
N LYS A 115 17.90 0.96 3.49
CA LYS A 115 19.05 1.72 4.03
C LYS A 115 20.18 1.92 3.02
N LYS A 116 20.33 1.02 2.05
CA LYS A 116 21.33 1.15 0.98
C LYS A 116 20.91 2.12 -0.12
N GLN A 117 19.62 2.44 -0.23
CA GLN A 117 19.06 3.23 -1.33
C GLN A 117 18.78 4.68 -0.96
N ALA A 118 18.33 4.94 0.27
CA ALA A 118 17.93 6.28 0.69
C ALA A 118 17.98 6.42 2.22
N GLU A 119 17.89 7.65 2.68
CA GLU A 119 17.61 7.98 4.08
C GLU A 119 16.19 7.52 4.45
N LEU A 120 16.05 6.91 5.64
CA LEU A 120 14.77 6.42 6.13
C LEU A 120 13.84 7.58 6.48
N ASP A 121 12.57 7.49 6.12
CA ASP A 121 11.52 8.40 6.60
C ASP A 121 11.02 8.04 8.01
N ARG A 122 9.99 8.75 8.52
CA ARG A 122 9.43 8.52 9.86
C ARG A 122 8.90 7.08 10.02
N MET A 123 8.20 6.55 9.01
CA MET A 123 7.63 5.20 9.07
C MET A 123 8.70 4.12 8.93
N GLU A 124 9.69 4.35 8.08
CA GLU A 124 10.82 3.43 7.87
C GLU A 124 11.79 3.42 9.06
N SER A 125 11.77 4.47 9.88
CA SER A 125 12.58 4.61 11.11
C SER A 125 11.97 3.89 12.32
N GLU A 126 10.82 3.28 12.19
CA GLU A 126 10.19 2.47 13.24
C GLU A 126 11.05 1.27 13.66
N THR A 127 10.72 0.66 14.80
CA THR A 127 11.47 -0.47 15.34
C THR A 127 11.40 -1.71 14.43
N ILE A 128 12.38 -2.60 14.56
CA ILE A 128 12.35 -3.88 13.83
C ILE A 128 11.11 -4.71 14.18
N ASP A 129 10.65 -4.65 15.42
CA ASP A 129 9.44 -5.36 15.86
C ASP A 129 8.18 -4.81 15.21
N PHE A 130 8.12 -3.49 14.95
CA PHE A 130 7.05 -2.89 14.17
C PHE A 130 7.06 -3.44 12.74
N HIS A 131 8.22 -3.49 12.09
CA HIS A 131 8.34 -4.01 10.73
C HIS A 131 8.04 -5.52 10.63
N LYS A 132 8.36 -6.31 11.66
CA LYS A 132 7.94 -7.72 11.73
C LYS A 132 6.42 -7.86 11.80
N LYS A 133 5.75 -7.03 12.60
CA LYS A 133 4.27 -6.98 12.61
C LYS A 133 3.69 -6.57 11.25
N VAL A 134 4.36 -5.67 10.53
CA VAL A 134 3.96 -5.27 9.17
C VAL A 134 4.04 -6.47 8.22
N VAL A 135 5.15 -7.20 8.21
CA VAL A 135 5.31 -8.38 7.34
C VAL A 135 4.25 -9.44 7.65
N GLU A 136 4.08 -9.77 8.94
CA GLU A 136 3.07 -10.74 9.38
C GLU A 136 1.65 -10.28 9.04
N GLY A 137 1.38 -8.98 9.19
CA GLY A 137 0.10 -8.39 8.84
C GLY A 137 -0.24 -8.52 7.35
N TYR A 138 0.72 -8.33 6.46
CA TYR A 138 0.52 -8.56 5.04
C TYR A 138 0.25 -10.04 4.73
N ARG A 139 0.97 -10.97 5.36
CA ARG A 139 0.74 -12.43 5.22
C ARG A 139 -0.67 -12.80 5.69
N GLN A 140 -1.10 -12.23 6.82
CA GLN A 140 -2.47 -12.40 7.32
C GLN A 140 -3.52 -11.89 6.34
N LEU A 141 -3.37 -10.67 5.80
CA LEU A 141 -4.32 -10.13 4.80
C LEU A 141 -4.36 -10.97 3.53
N ALA A 142 -3.22 -11.46 3.05
CA ALA A 142 -3.17 -12.34 1.89
C ALA A 142 -3.94 -13.65 2.13
N SER A 143 -3.84 -14.21 3.33
CA SER A 143 -4.59 -15.42 3.71
C SER A 143 -6.09 -15.18 3.83
N LEU A 144 -6.52 -13.98 4.23
CA LEU A 144 -7.93 -13.59 4.33
C LEU A 144 -8.57 -13.26 2.97
N HIS A 145 -7.77 -12.84 1.98
CA HIS A 145 -8.25 -12.42 0.66
C HIS A 145 -7.48 -13.09 -0.49
N PRO A 146 -7.42 -14.46 -0.55
CA PRO A 146 -6.61 -15.18 -1.53
C PRO A 146 -7.08 -15.02 -2.98
N ASP A 147 -8.32 -14.61 -3.19
CA ASP A 147 -8.93 -14.31 -4.48
C ASP A 147 -8.49 -12.97 -5.07
N ARG A 148 -8.02 -12.05 -4.23
CA ARG A 148 -7.63 -10.69 -4.59
C ARG A 148 -6.17 -10.38 -4.34
N ILE A 149 -5.54 -10.95 -3.31
CA ILE A 149 -4.14 -10.69 -2.95
C ILE A 149 -3.27 -11.87 -3.41
N TYR A 150 -2.37 -11.59 -4.34
CA TYR A 150 -1.40 -12.56 -4.84
C TYR A 150 -0.01 -12.30 -4.26
N THR A 151 0.53 -13.30 -3.59
CA THR A 151 1.85 -13.22 -2.94
C THR A 151 2.95 -13.74 -3.85
N VAL A 152 4.03 -12.97 -3.97
CA VAL A 152 5.25 -13.33 -4.69
C VAL A 152 6.43 -13.31 -3.72
N ASP A 153 7.29 -14.33 -3.77
CA ASP A 153 8.51 -14.40 -2.98
C ASP A 153 9.49 -13.27 -3.41
N GLY A 154 9.75 -12.32 -2.50
CA GLY A 154 10.63 -11.18 -2.70
C GLY A 154 12.13 -11.51 -2.65
N SER A 155 12.51 -12.77 -2.36
CA SER A 155 13.90 -13.24 -2.41
C SER A 155 14.35 -13.61 -3.83
N LEU A 156 13.40 -13.80 -4.75
CA LEU A 156 13.66 -14.08 -6.15
C LEU A 156 14.31 -12.90 -6.89
N THR A 157 14.84 -13.15 -8.09
CA THR A 157 15.34 -12.08 -8.97
C THR A 157 14.21 -11.19 -9.46
N ILE A 158 14.54 -9.98 -9.89
CA ILE A 158 13.57 -9.03 -10.46
C ILE A 158 12.85 -9.65 -11.65
N GLU A 159 13.55 -10.36 -12.49
CA GLU A 159 13.03 -11.04 -13.68
C GLU A 159 12.02 -12.12 -13.32
N GLU A 160 12.33 -12.95 -12.33
CA GLU A 160 11.44 -14.02 -11.86
C GLU A 160 10.18 -13.44 -11.20
N ILE A 161 10.33 -12.40 -10.38
CA ILE A 161 9.20 -11.66 -9.77
C ILE A 161 8.31 -11.09 -10.87
N HIS A 162 8.92 -10.41 -11.85
CA HIS A 162 8.19 -9.83 -12.99
C HIS A 162 7.39 -10.88 -13.76
N GLN A 163 8.00 -12.02 -14.12
CA GLN A 163 7.32 -13.09 -14.82
C GLN A 163 6.12 -13.65 -14.06
N LYS A 164 6.24 -13.82 -12.74
CA LYS A 164 5.13 -14.27 -11.88
C LYS A 164 3.99 -13.25 -11.86
N ILE A 165 4.31 -11.94 -11.74
CA ILE A 165 3.32 -10.86 -11.75
C ILE A 165 2.59 -10.84 -13.10
N VAL A 166 3.32 -10.83 -14.22
CA VAL A 166 2.72 -10.83 -15.56
C VAL A 166 1.81 -12.04 -15.77
N SER A 167 2.25 -13.23 -15.35
CA SER A 167 1.44 -14.45 -15.43
C SER A 167 0.14 -14.30 -14.65
N GLN A 168 0.19 -13.75 -13.43
CA GLN A 168 -0.99 -13.55 -12.59
C GLN A 168 -1.95 -12.48 -13.14
N VAL A 169 -1.43 -11.37 -13.66
CA VAL A 169 -2.22 -10.32 -14.32
C VAL A 169 -2.93 -10.89 -15.54
N ASN A 170 -2.23 -11.62 -16.40
CA ASN A 170 -2.83 -12.27 -17.57
C ASN A 170 -3.94 -13.26 -17.17
N LYS A 171 -3.71 -14.09 -16.16
CA LYS A 171 -4.71 -15.00 -15.63
C LYS A 171 -5.96 -14.27 -15.12
N LYS A 172 -5.79 -13.15 -14.41
CA LYS A 172 -6.90 -12.39 -13.82
C LYS A 172 -7.73 -11.65 -14.87
N PHE A 173 -7.10 -11.04 -15.87
CA PHE A 173 -7.75 -10.12 -16.79
C PHE A 173 -7.95 -10.68 -18.20
N HIS A 174 -7.17 -11.69 -18.62
CA HIS A 174 -7.28 -12.32 -19.94
C HIS A 174 -7.68 -13.81 -19.89
N GLY A 175 -7.73 -14.44 -18.72
CA GLY A 175 -8.06 -15.86 -18.54
C GLY A 175 -9.55 -16.19 -18.57
N LYS A 176 -10.40 -15.30 -19.04
CA LYS A 176 -11.82 -15.55 -19.33
C LYS A 176 -12.02 -15.63 -20.84
N GLY A 177 -11.40 -16.61 -21.47
CA GLY A 177 -11.66 -17.08 -22.82
C GLY A 177 -12.18 -18.49 -22.77
#